data_d364eb847e728477c22b94b45fa1a752
#
_entry.id   d364eb847e728477c22b94b45fa1a752
#
_cell.length_a   1.000
_cell.length_b   1.000
_cell.length_c   1.000
_cell.angle_alpha   90.00
_cell.angle_beta   90.00
_cell.angle_gamma   90.00
#
_symmetry.space_group_name_H-M   'P 1'
#
loop_
_entity.id
_entity.type
_entity.pdbx_description
1 polymer ?
#
loop_
_entity_poly.entity_id
_entity_poly.type
_entity_poly.pdbx_seq_one_letter_code
_entity_poly.pdbx_strand_id
1 'polypeptide(L)'
;MRLKYFFVGNHLTSNIQRPTSCKKMYFCKLQELSMKNIRNFCIIAHIDHGKSTLADRLLEYTNTVSQRELQSQTLDDMDLEKERGITIKSHAIQMDYEYKGEKFVLNLIDTPGHVDFSYEVSRSIAACEGALLIVDAAQSIQAQTISNLYLALENDLTIIPILNKIDLPSANPEEVTDEIMNLIGCEYEDVLRVSGKTGEGVHHLLEQIVERIPAPVGDPDAPLQALIFDSVYNPFRGIEAYFKVVNGSISKNEKIKFFATGKEYGADEVGTLKLKQVPKKTIGCGDVGYLVSGIKDAREVKVGDTITSFEKPAAGPIEG
;
A
#
# COMPACT_ATOMS: atom_id res chain seq x y z
N MET A 1 -15.00 -55.15 16.95
CA MET A 1 -14.48 -56.31 17.72
C MET A 1 -13.15 -55.92 18.36
N ARG A 2 -13.21 -55.80 19.69
CA ARG A 2 -12.15 -55.83 20.71
C ARG A 2 -10.82 -55.07 20.54
N LEU A 3 -10.70 -54.06 21.41
CA LEU A 3 -9.47 -53.53 22.01
C LEU A 3 -8.54 -54.63 22.53
N LYS A 4 -7.23 -54.42 22.46
CA LYS A 4 -6.27 -54.92 23.46
C LYS A 4 -5.26 -53.81 23.79
N TYR A 5 -5.36 -53.34 25.04
CA TYR A 5 -4.34 -52.60 25.76
C TYR A 5 -3.18 -53.54 26.13
N PHE A 6 -1.95 -53.05 25.99
CA PHE A 6 -0.81 -53.57 26.76
C PHE A 6 -0.05 -52.41 27.39
N PHE A 7 -0.09 -52.38 28.71
CA PHE A 7 0.76 -51.59 29.58
C PHE A 7 2.03 -52.36 29.85
N VAL A 8 3.23 -51.76 29.66
CA VAL A 8 4.46 -52.10 30.39
C VAL A 8 5.36 -50.86 30.50
N GLY A 9 5.54 -50.39 31.70
CA GLY A 9 6.77 -50.09 32.46
C GLY A 9 7.73 -49.01 31.97
N ASN A 10 7.77 -47.95 32.76
CA ASN A 10 8.86 -47.12 33.32
C ASN A 10 10.27 -47.10 32.66
N HIS A 11 10.77 -45.86 32.70
CA HIS A 11 12.12 -45.33 32.53
C HIS A 11 12.55 -45.02 31.07
N LEU A 12 12.70 -43.71 30.82
CA LEU A 12 13.98 -43.20 30.40
C LEU A 12 13.92 -41.67 30.12
N THR A 13 14.80 -40.98 30.79
CA THR A 13 15.28 -39.66 30.43
C THR A 13 15.77 -39.68 28.99
N SER A 14 15.29 -38.79 28.14
CA SER A 14 16.02 -38.43 26.96
C SER A 14 15.53 -37.14 26.33
N ASN A 15 16.47 -36.29 26.09
CA ASN A 15 16.49 -35.17 25.21
C ASN A 15 15.55 -35.28 23.99
N ILE A 16 14.42 -34.63 24.06
CA ILE A 16 13.63 -34.35 22.85
C ILE A 16 14.20 -33.06 22.26
N GLN A 17 15.17 -33.18 21.36
CA GLN A 17 15.44 -32.17 20.38
C GLN A 17 14.18 -31.98 19.54
N ARG A 18 13.46 -30.88 19.78
CA ARG A 18 12.34 -30.49 18.90
C ARG A 18 12.90 -30.20 17.52
N PRO A 19 12.35 -30.79 16.45
CA PRO A 19 12.85 -30.55 15.11
C PRO A 19 12.70 -29.07 14.75
N THR A 20 13.76 -28.50 14.19
CA THR A 20 13.84 -27.12 13.68
C THR A 20 12.74 -26.77 12.66
N SER A 21 12.10 -27.78 12.06
CA SER A 21 10.99 -27.62 11.13
C SER A 21 9.72 -27.02 11.74
N CYS A 22 9.45 -27.28 13.04
CA CYS A 22 8.22 -26.80 13.71
C CYS A 22 8.25 -25.28 13.95
N LYS A 23 9.44 -24.70 14.27
CA LYS A 23 9.60 -23.25 14.40
C LYS A 23 9.43 -22.51 13.07
N LYS A 24 9.91 -23.13 11.98
CA LYS A 24 9.81 -22.58 10.61
C LYS A 24 8.36 -22.57 10.12
N MET A 25 7.60 -23.64 10.45
CA MET A 25 6.19 -23.74 10.08
C MET A 25 5.27 -22.76 10.84
N TYR A 26 5.58 -22.48 12.12
CA TYR A 26 4.85 -21.46 12.90
C TYR A 26 5.18 -20.04 12.44
N PHE A 27 6.43 -19.76 12.05
CA PHE A 27 6.85 -18.46 11.56
C PHE A 27 6.25 -18.17 10.18
N CYS A 28 6.25 -19.17 9.29
CA CYS A 28 5.62 -19.08 7.97
C CYS A 28 4.10 -18.88 8.09
N LYS A 29 3.41 -19.60 9.00
CA LYS A 29 1.98 -19.39 9.24
C LYS A 29 1.64 -18.03 9.83
N LEU A 30 2.50 -17.48 10.70
CA LEU A 30 2.31 -16.15 11.28
C LEU A 30 2.56 -15.04 10.22
N GLN A 31 3.48 -15.26 9.30
CA GLN A 31 3.75 -14.33 8.20
C GLN A 31 2.66 -14.36 7.13
N GLU A 32 2.14 -15.53 6.76
CA GLU A 32 0.97 -15.67 5.87
C GLU A 32 -0.29 -15.02 6.45
N LEU A 33 -0.52 -15.13 7.76
CA LEU A 33 -1.61 -14.44 8.45
C LEU A 33 -1.42 -12.92 8.41
N SER A 34 -0.19 -12.44 8.49
CA SER A 34 0.15 -11.01 8.35
C SER A 34 -0.15 -10.48 6.96
N MET A 35 0.24 -11.19 5.89
CA MET A 35 -0.03 -10.76 4.50
C MET A 35 -1.53 -10.69 4.19
N LYS A 36 -2.33 -11.65 4.65
CA LYS A 36 -3.78 -11.66 4.45
C LYS A 36 -4.48 -10.41 4.98
N ASN A 37 -3.89 -9.75 5.95
CA ASN A 37 -4.43 -8.57 6.59
C ASN A 37 -3.83 -7.26 6.04
N ILE A 38 -3.03 -7.30 4.97
CA ILE A 38 -2.50 -6.11 4.30
C ILE A 38 -3.41 -5.74 3.12
N ARG A 39 -3.64 -4.44 2.92
CA ARG A 39 -4.32 -3.87 1.75
C ARG A 39 -3.51 -2.70 1.23
N ASN A 40 -2.96 -2.84 0.03
CA ASN A 40 -2.22 -1.77 -0.63
C ASN A 40 -3.11 -1.17 -1.71
N PHE A 41 -3.38 0.11 -1.64
CA PHE A 41 -4.27 0.78 -2.58
C PHE A 41 -3.85 2.22 -2.86
N CYS A 42 -4.24 2.71 -4.01
CA CYS A 42 -4.07 4.09 -4.40
C CYS A 42 -5.41 4.80 -4.57
N ILE A 43 -5.36 6.12 -4.72
CA ILE A 43 -6.53 6.94 -5.02
C ILE A 43 -6.36 7.53 -6.42
N ILE A 44 -7.33 7.27 -7.28
CA ILE A 44 -7.45 7.83 -8.62
C ILE A 44 -8.57 8.88 -8.60
N ALA A 45 -8.22 10.12 -8.90
CA ALA A 45 -9.18 11.22 -8.92
C ALA A 45 -8.73 12.29 -9.92
N HIS A 46 -9.70 13.04 -10.47
CA HIS A 46 -9.42 14.31 -11.12
C HIS A 46 -9.06 15.38 -10.08
N ILE A 47 -8.41 16.45 -10.53
CA ILE A 47 -8.14 17.64 -9.71
C ILE A 47 -9.48 18.15 -9.14
N ASP A 48 -9.49 18.57 -7.88
CA ASP A 48 -10.65 19.07 -7.16
C ASP A 48 -11.82 18.07 -6.92
N HIS A 49 -11.69 16.79 -7.29
CA HIS A 49 -12.68 15.76 -6.93
C HIS A 49 -12.63 15.33 -5.45
N GLY A 50 -11.72 15.92 -4.65
CA GLY A 50 -11.64 15.76 -3.22
C GLY A 50 -10.76 14.60 -2.76
N LYS A 51 -9.71 14.25 -3.53
CA LYS A 51 -8.72 13.20 -3.21
C LYS A 51 -8.10 13.43 -1.83
N SER A 52 -7.42 14.56 -1.61
CA SER A 52 -6.72 14.87 -0.35
C SER A 52 -7.69 14.96 0.83
N THR A 53 -8.88 15.53 0.62
CA THR A 53 -9.92 15.61 1.67
C THR A 53 -10.42 14.22 2.08
N LEU A 54 -10.61 13.30 1.14
CA LEU A 54 -11.02 11.93 1.46
C LEU A 54 -9.89 11.17 2.14
N ALA A 55 -8.65 11.34 1.68
CA ALA A 55 -7.48 10.75 2.31
C ALA A 55 -7.32 11.22 3.78
N ASP A 56 -7.49 12.52 4.06
CA ASP A 56 -7.50 13.05 5.43
C ASP A 56 -8.58 12.37 6.31
N ARG A 57 -9.77 12.11 5.75
CA ARG A 57 -10.83 11.39 6.46
C ARG A 57 -10.47 9.94 6.75
N LEU A 58 -9.83 9.23 5.80
CA LEU A 58 -9.35 7.87 6.06
C LEU A 58 -8.33 7.85 7.19
N LEU A 59 -7.41 8.82 7.25
CA LEU A 59 -6.43 8.96 8.33
C LEU A 59 -7.09 9.27 9.69
N GLU A 60 -8.13 10.09 9.71
CA GLU A 60 -8.90 10.41 10.90
C GLU A 60 -9.64 9.18 11.45
N TYR A 61 -10.40 8.48 10.59
CA TYR A 61 -11.20 7.33 11.00
C TYR A 61 -10.36 6.12 11.42
N THR A 62 -9.14 6.01 10.91
CA THR A 62 -8.17 4.99 11.35
C THR A 62 -7.34 5.41 12.56
N ASN A 63 -7.60 6.60 13.14
CA ASN A 63 -6.83 7.19 14.23
C ASN A 63 -5.31 7.27 13.95
N THR A 64 -4.91 7.32 12.69
CA THR A 64 -3.52 7.48 12.28
C THR A 64 -3.03 8.89 12.58
N VAL A 65 -3.93 9.87 12.51
CA VAL A 65 -3.72 11.28 12.85
C VAL A 65 -4.67 11.67 13.97
N SER A 66 -4.17 12.36 14.99
CA SER A 66 -5.06 12.93 16.01
C SER A 66 -5.81 14.14 15.44
N GLN A 67 -7.05 14.37 15.89
CA GLN A 67 -7.85 15.54 15.47
C GLN A 67 -7.14 16.89 15.66
N ARG A 68 -6.15 16.96 16.57
CA ARG A 68 -5.36 18.18 16.83
C ARG A 68 -4.22 18.38 15.81
N GLU A 69 -3.77 17.33 15.18
CA GLU A 69 -2.69 17.32 14.19
C GLU A 69 -3.23 17.36 12.76
N LEU A 70 -4.53 17.12 12.56
CA LEU A 70 -5.21 17.25 11.29
C LEU A 70 -5.16 18.71 10.83
N GLN A 71 -4.26 18.99 9.89
CA GLN A 71 -4.30 20.17 9.05
C GLN A 71 -5.01 19.79 7.76
N SER A 72 -5.70 20.70 7.13
CA SER A 72 -6.24 20.45 5.79
C SER A 72 -5.09 20.04 4.85
N GLN A 73 -5.27 18.97 4.09
CA GLN A 73 -4.28 18.42 3.18
C GLN A 73 -3.01 17.92 3.92
N THR A 74 -3.21 17.05 4.90
CA THR A 74 -2.14 16.46 5.73
C THR A 74 -1.11 15.69 4.89
N LEU A 75 -1.49 15.15 3.73
CA LEU A 75 -0.63 14.42 2.81
C LEU A 75 0.19 15.33 1.89
N ASP A 76 -0.25 16.56 1.65
CA ASP A 76 0.42 17.49 0.76
C ASP A 76 1.53 18.22 1.55
N ASP A 77 2.75 17.69 1.52
CA ASP A 77 3.89 18.21 2.32
C ASP A 77 4.55 19.45 1.73
N MET A 78 4.41 19.66 0.42
CA MET A 78 5.04 20.79 -0.26
C MET A 78 4.15 22.03 -0.20
N ASP A 79 4.77 23.20 0.05
CA ASP A 79 4.05 24.48 -0.01
C ASP A 79 3.33 24.70 -1.34
N LEU A 80 3.94 24.23 -2.45
CA LEU A 80 3.36 24.29 -3.79
C LEU A 80 2.14 23.39 -3.97
N GLU A 81 2.13 22.22 -3.33
CA GLU A 81 0.98 21.30 -3.32
C GLU A 81 -0.21 21.94 -2.61
N LYS A 82 0.05 22.54 -1.44
CA LYS A 82 -0.97 23.25 -0.64
C LYS A 82 -1.50 24.50 -1.34
N GLU A 83 -0.62 25.26 -1.99
CA GLU A 83 -1.00 26.48 -2.73
C GLU A 83 -1.88 26.16 -3.94
N ARG A 84 -1.60 25.07 -4.65
CA ARG A 84 -2.30 24.70 -5.89
C ARG A 84 -3.38 23.64 -5.71
N GLY A 85 -3.46 23.01 -4.53
CA GLY A 85 -4.43 21.94 -4.25
C GLY A 85 -4.19 20.67 -5.08
N ILE A 86 -2.95 20.41 -5.50
CA ILE A 86 -2.58 19.23 -6.30
C ILE A 86 -1.47 18.45 -5.61
N THR A 87 -1.56 17.13 -5.63
CA THR A 87 -0.48 16.24 -5.21
C THR A 87 0.55 16.14 -6.33
N ILE A 88 1.81 16.42 -6.03
CA ILE A 88 2.92 16.38 -7.00
C ILE A 88 3.75 15.11 -6.79
N LYS A 89 3.98 14.72 -5.52
CA LYS A 89 4.75 13.53 -5.17
C LYS A 89 3.87 12.43 -4.60
N SER A 90 4.23 11.19 -4.87
CA SER A 90 3.58 10.05 -4.25
C SER A 90 3.97 9.97 -2.77
N HIS A 91 2.97 9.84 -1.92
CA HIS A 91 3.17 9.61 -0.49
C HIS A 91 2.55 8.27 -0.11
N ALA A 92 3.32 7.45 0.62
CA ALA A 92 2.77 6.22 1.16
C ALA A 92 2.51 6.40 2.66
N ILE A 93 1.31 6.03 3.11
CA ILE A 93 0.96 6.06 4.54
C ILE A 93 0.34 4.74 4.96
N GLN A 94 0.89 4.19 6.04
CA GLN A 94 0.38 3.00 6.71
C GLN A 94 -0.63 3.39 7.78
N MET A 95 -1.82 2.83 7.70
CA MET A 95 -2.92 2.98 8.65
C MET A 95 -3.22 1.62 9.30
N ASP A 96 -3.44 1.62 10.60
CA ASP A 96 -3.92 0.44 11.32
C ASP A 96 -5.44 0.52 11.43
N TYR A 97 -6.15 -0.53 11.03
CA TYR A 97 -7.61 -0.58 11.06
C TYR A 97 -8.09 -1.92 11.67
N GLU A 98 -9.10 -1.86 12.53
CA GLU A 98 -9.71 -3.04 13.11
C GLU A 98 -11.08 -3.29 12.50
N TYR A 99 -11.27 -4.46 11.90
CA TYR A 99 -12.51 -4.86 11.25
C TYR A 99 -12.90 -6.28 11.70
N LYS A 100 -14.12 -6.42 12.22
CA LYS A 100 -14.68 -7.70 12.72
C LYS A 100 -13.76 -8.39 13.77
N GLY A 101 -13.04 -7.60 14.57
CA GLY A 101 -12.11 -8.11 15.60
C GLY A 101 -10.75 -8.56 15.08
N GLU A 102 -10.47 -8.36 13.79
CA GLU A 102 -9.16 -8.60 13.18
C GLU A 102 -8.47 -7.27 12.85
N LYS A 103 -7.14 -7.27 13.00
CA LYS A 103 -6.32 -6.10 12.68
C LYS A 103 -5.84 -6.15 11.24
N PHE A 104 -6.09 -5.08 10.52
CA PHE A 104 -5.63 -4.87 9.16
C PHE A 104 -4.60 -3.74 9.08
N VAL A 105 -3.71 -3.85 8.12
CA VAL A 105 -2.76 -2.82 7.73
C VAL A 105 -3.19 -2.30 6.36
N LEU A 106 -3.55 -1.05 6.31
CA LEU A 106 -3.98 -0.36 5.10
C LEU A 106 -2.85 0.57 4.65
N ASN A 107 -2.22 0.28 3.52
CA ASN A 107 -1.20 1.13 2.93
C ASN A 107 -1.83 1.95 1.81
N LEU A 108 -2.04 3.24 2.06
CA LEU A 108 -2.45 4.19 1.05
C LEU A 108 -1.21 4.72 0.33
N ILE A 109 -1.13 4.52 -0.97
CA ILE A 109 -0.13 5.12 -1.84
C ILE A 109 -0.82 6.25 -2.59
N ASP A 110 -0.62 7.48 -2.12
CA ASP A 110 -1.22 8.65 -2.74
C ASP A 110 -0.52 8.95 -4.07
N THR A 111 -1.30 9.18 -5.12
CA THR A 111 -0.78 9.36 -6.49
C THR A 111 -1.10 10.76 -6.98
N PRO A 112 -0.17 11.40 -7.75
CA PRO A 112 -0.49 12.64 -8.43
C PRO A 112 -1.72 12.50 -9.32
N GLY A 113 -2.61 13.50 -9.30
CA GLY A 113 -3.83 13.50 -10.13
C GLY A 113 -3.63 14.07 -11.54
N HIS A 114 -2.49 14.73 -11.82
CA HIS A 114 -2.26 15.47 -13.05
C HIS A 114 -1.63 14.60 -14.15
N VAL A 115 -2.05 14.79 -15.40
CA VAL A 115 -1.57 14.01 -16.57
C VAL A 115 -0.06 14.13 -16.82
N ASP A 116 0.56 15.23 -16.41
CA ASP A 116 2.01 15.44 -16.56
C ASP A 116 2.84 14.46 -15.70
N PHE A 117 2.24 13.84 -14.71
CA PHE A 117 2.86 12.88 -13.79
C PHE A 117 2.45 11.42 -14.07
N SER A 118 2.09 11.12 -15.33
CA SER A 118 1.62 9.78 -15.71
C SER A 118 2.63 8.66 -15.42
N TYR A 119 3.92 8.97 -15.47
CA TYR A 119 4.99 8.02 -15.15
C TYR A 119 5.03 7.69 -13.65
N GLU A 120 4.96 8.69 -12.78
CA GLU A 120 4.90 8.53 -11.32
C GLU A 120 3.63 7.78 -10.90
N VAL A 121 2.49 8.12 -11.54
CA VAL A 121 1.20 7.45 -11.32
C VAL A 121 1.30 5.97 -11.67
N SER A 122 1.85 5.62 -12.83
CA SER A 122 2.01 4.22 -13.26
C SER A 122 2.83 3.40 -12.26
N ARG A 123 3.92 3.95 -11.71
CA ARG A 123 4.78 3.27 -10.75
C ARG A 123 4.10 3.07 -9.39
N SER A 124 3.37 4.06 -8.93
CA SER A 124 2.60 3.96 -7.68
C SER A 124 1.46 2.95 -7.80
N ILE A 125 0.78 2.92 -8.95
CA ILE A 125 -0.27 1.94 -9.28
C ILE A 125 0.30 0.52 -9.27
N ALA A 126 1.48 0.27 -9.84
CA ALA A 126 2.13 -1.05 -9.86
C ALA A 126 2.47 -1.58 -8.45
N ALA A 127 2.53 -0.73 -7.44
CA ALA A 127 2.74 -1.13 -6.05
C ALA A 127 1.43 -1.47 -5.30
N CYS A 128 0.26 -1.36 -5.93
CA CYS A 128 -1.06 -1.55 -5.32
C CYS A 128 -1.73 -2.84 -5.78
N GLU A 129 -2.71 -3.33 -4.99
CA GLU A 129 -3.67 -4.37 -5.35
C GLU A 129 -5.05 -3.79 -5.65
N GLY A 130 -5.31 -2.55 -5.25
CA GLY A 130 -6.59 -1.89 -5.50
C GLY A 130 -6.47 -0.40 -5.75
N ALA A 131 -7.52 0.18 -6.33
CA ALA A 131 -7.63 1.60 -6.56
C ALA A 131 -9.01 2.14 -6.18
N LEU A 132 -9.04 3.25 -5.46
CA LEU A 132 -10.25 4.01 -5.16
C LEU A 132 -10.46 5.02 -6.28
N LEU A 133 -11.47 4.82 -7.11
CA LEU A 133 -11.82 5.71 -8.21
C LEU A 133 -12.80 6.77 -7.71
N ILE A 134 -12.34 8.00 -7.49
CA ILE A 134 -13.19 9.09 -6.97
C ILE A 134 -13.75 9.92 -8.13
N VAL A 135 -15.06 10.05 -8.14
CA VAL A 135 -15.81 10.92 -9.05
C VAL A 135 -16.60 11.94 -8.22
N ASP A 136 -16.58 13.20 -8.64
CA ASP A 136 -17.36 14.27 -8.03
C ASP A 136 -18.82 14.19 -8.47
N ALA A 137 -19.75 14.15 -7.51
CA ALA A 137 -21.19 14.05 -7.77
C ALA A 137 -21.80 15.28 -8.50
N ALA A 138 -21.05 16.39 -8.57
CA ALA A 138 -21.50 17.61 -9.24
C ALA A 138 -20.78 17.86 -10.59
N GLN A 139 -19.58 17.28 -10.80
CA GLN A 139 -18.75 17.52 -11.98
C GLN A 139 -18.66 16.32 -12.93
N SER A 140 -19.10 15.15 -12.46
CA SER A 140 -19.09 13.90 -13.22
C SER A 140 -17.69 13.43 -13.62
N ILE A 141 -17.58 12.48 -14.56
CA ILE A 141 -16.33 11.85 -14.98
C ILE A 141 -15.51 12.79 -15.85
N GLN A 142 -14.22 12.95 -15.53
CA GLN A 142 -13.29 13.79 -16.27
C GLN A 142 -12.22 12.94 -16.99
N ALA A 143 -11.63 13.50 -18.04
CA ALA A 143 -10.68 12.79 -18.91
C ALA A 143 -9.47 12.19 -18.15
N GLN A 144 -8.94 12.89 -17.14
CA GLN A 144 -7.82 12.40 -16.32
C GLN A 144 -8.21 11.16 -15.50
N THR A 145 -9.45 11.11 -15.00
CA THR A 145 -9.99 9.95 -14.29
C THR A 145 -9.98 8.72 -15.19
N ILE A 146 -10.41 8.89 -16.45
CA ILE A 146 -10.44 7.80 -17.45
C ILE A 146 -9.01 7.30 -17.75
N SER A 147 -8.06 8.21 -18.00
CA SER A 147 -6.68 7.83 -18.30
C SER A 147 -6.03 7.03 -17.18
N ASN A 148 -6.20 7.47 -15.93
CA ASN A 148 -5.66 6.79 -14.77
C ASN A 148 -6.39 5.47 -14.45
N LEU A 149 -7.69 5.39 -14.76
CA LEU A 149 -8.46 4.14 -14.67
C LEU A 149 -7.89 3.07 -15.62
N TYR A 150 -7.58 3.42 -16.86
CA TYR A 150 -6.96 2.48 -17.79
C TYR A 150 -5.61 1.96 -17.28
N LEU A 151 -4.76 2.83 -16.71
CA LEU A 151 -3.50 2.41 -16.09
C LEU A 151 -3.74 1.43 -14.93
N ALA A 152 -4.78 1.64 -14.12
CA ALA A 152 -5.13 0.72 -13.04
C ALA A 152 -5.63 -0.63 -13.56
N LEU A 153 -6.44 -0.63 -14.62
CA LEU A 153 -6.93 -1.85 -15.26
C LEU A 153 -5.81 -2.64 -15.96
N GLU A 154 -4.84 -1.96 -16.59
CA GLU A 154 -3.65 -2.59 -17.17
C GLU A 154 -2.76 -3.29 -16.12
N ASN A 155 -2.83 -2.86 -14.87
CA ASN A 155 -2.14 -3.46 -13.73
C ASN A 155 -3.03 -4.43 -12.93
N ASP A 156 -4.18 -4.87 -13.46
CA ASP A 156 -5.12 -5.80 -12.83
C ASP A 156 -5.61 -5.37 -11.44
N LEU A 157 -5.70 -4.05 -11.15
CA LEU A 157 -6.16 -3.56 -9.86
C LEU A 157 -7.65 -3.76 -9.68
N THR A 158 -8.05 -4.12 -8.46
CA THR A 158 -9.46 -4.08 -8.04
C THR A 158 -9.92 -2.64 -7.90
N ILE A 159 -10.91 -2.21 -8.70
CA ILE A 159 -11.44 -0.85 -8.68
C ILE A 159 -12.63 -0.75 -7.72
N ILE A 160 -12.58 0.20 -6.80
CA ILE A 160 -13.71 0.58 -5.95
C ILE A 160 -14.19 1.97 -6.40
N PRO A 161 -15.32 2.05 -7.10
CA PRO A 161 -15.87 3.33 -7.53
C PRO A 161 -16.50 4.09 -6.36
N ILE A 162 -16.19 5.38 -6.27
CA ILE A 162 -16.61 6.27 -5.19
C ILE A 162 -17.20 7.54 -5.78
N LEU A 163 -18.43 7.82 -5.42
CA LEU A 163 -19.12 9.07 -5.69
C LEU A 163 -18.95 10.00 -4.49
N ASN A 164 -18.10 11.02 -4.63
CA ASN A 164 -17.75 11.96 -3.57
C ASN A 164 -18.56 13.27 -3.68
N LYS A 165 -18.57 14.03 -2.59
CA LYS A 165 -19.24 15.33 -2.46
C LYS A 165 -20.77 15.24 -2.59
N ILE A 166 -21.37 14.16 -2.11
CA ILE A 166 -22.83 13.99 -2.08
C ILE A 166 -23.57 15.03 -1.22
N ASP A 167 -22.82 15.75 -0.38
CA ASP A 167 -23.32 16.85 0.47
C ASP A 167 -23.59 18.15 -0.29
N LEU A 168 -23.14 18.28 -1.54
CA LEU A 168 -23.35 19.50 -2.31
C LEU A 168 -24.77 19.61 -2.84
N PRO A 169 -25.40 20.81 -2.77
CA PRO A 169 -26.74 21.02 -3.36
C PRO A 169 -26.83 20.81 -4.87
N SER A 170 -25.67 20.90 -5.56
CA SER A 170 -25.52 20.67 -7.00
C SER A 170 -25.21 19.22 -7.36
N ALA A 171 -25.10 18.34 -6.38
CA ALA A 171 -24.82 16.93 -6.63
C ALA A 171 -25.99 16.27 -7.38
N ASN A 172 -25.67 15.46 -8.38
CA ASN A 172 -26.61 14.60 -9.09
C ASN A 172 -26.18 13.12 -8.98
N PRO A 173 -26.37 12.49 -7.80
CA PRO A 173 -25.83 11.16 -7.53
C PRO A 173 -26.32 10.09 -8.49
N GLU A 174 -27.57 10.14 -8.93
CA GLU A 174 -28.14 9.11 -9.79
C GLU A 174 -27.51 9.11 -11.19
N GLU A 175 -27.45 10.28 -11.83
CA GLU A 175 -26.89 10.42 -13.17
C GLU A 175 -25.39 10.05 -13.20
N VAL A 176 -24.64 10.54 -12.21
CA VAL A 176 -23.19 10.24 -12.15
C VAL A 176 -22.94 8.77 -11.79
N THR A 177 -23.80 8.14 -11.00
CA THR A 177 -23.72 6.69 -10.76
C THR A 177 -23.92 5.91 -12.07
N ASP A 178 -24.92 6.27 -12.88
CA ASP A 178 -25.15 5.64 -14.19
C ASP A 178 -23.95 5.80 -15.14
N GLU A 179 -23.29 6.97 -15.13
CA GLU A 179 -22.06 7.19 -15.92
C GLU A 179 -20.90 6.29 -15.45
N ILE A 180 -20.72 6.15 -14.13
CA ILE A 180 -19.70 5.27 -13.55
C ILE A 180 -19.97 3.81 -13.93
N MET A 181 -21.21 3.35 -13.81
CA MET A 181 -21.63 2.00 -14.20
C MET A 181 -21.33 1.73 -15.68
N ASN A 182 -21.65 2.67 -16.55
CA ASN A 182 -21.38 2.55 -17.99
C ASN A 182 -19.86 2.54 -18.30
N LEU A 183 -19.04 3.26 -17.53
CA LEU A 183 -17.61 3.32 -17.74
C LEU A 183 -16.89 2.03 -17.31
N ILE A 184 -17.26 1.49 -16.13
CA ILE A 184 -16.53 0.39 -15.49
C ILE A 184 -17.23 -0.97 -15.72
N GLY A 185 -18.55 -0.96 -15.96
CA GLY A 185 -19.36 -2.18 -16.07
C GLY A 185 -19.69 -2.80 -14.70
N CYS A 186 -19.82 -1.98 -13.66
CA CYS A 186 -20.22 -2.41 -12.32
C CYS A 186 -21.71 -2.27 -12.07
N GLU A 187 -22.24 -2.84 -10.97
CA GLU A 187 -23.63 -2.67 -10.55
C GLU A 187 -23.80 -1.38 -9.75
N TYR A 188 -25.06 -0.95 -9.59
CA TYR A 188 -25.40 0.29 -8.87
C TYR A 188 -24.93 0.28 -7.41
N GLU A 189 -25.05 -0.88 -6.74
CA GLU A 189 -24.68 -1.11 -5.36
C GLU A 189 -23.16 -1.11 -5.14
N ASP A 190 -22.40 -1.26 -6.22
CA ASP A 190 -20.92 -1.23 -6.15
C ASP A 190 -20.38 0.20 -5.99
N VAL A 191 -21.14 1.22 -6.39
CA VAL A 191 -20.73 2.63 -6.32
C VAL A 191 -20.97 3.16 -4.91
N LEU A 192 -19.88 3.41 -4.20
CA LEU A 192 -19.92 3.90 -2.81
C LEU A 192 -20.16 5.41 -2.79
N ARG A 193 -21.16 5.85 -2.04
CA ARG A 193 -21.51 7.26 -1.89
C ARG A 193 -20.87 7.83 -0.63
N VAL A 194 -20.05 8.88 -0.77
CA VAL A 194 -19.31 9.48 0.36
C VAL A 194 -19.31 11.01 0.29
N SER A 195 -19.05 11.62 1.43
CA SER A 195 -18.62 13.02 1.53
C SER A 195 -17.34 13.11 2.33
N GLY A 196 -16.23 13.38 1.67
CA GLY A 196 -14.95 13.67 2.35
C GLY A 196 -15.05 14.86 3.29
N LYS A 197 -15.94 15.81 3.04
CA LYS A 197 -16.16 16.99 3.88
C LYS A 197 -16.88 16.66 5.19
N THR A 198 -17.98 15.93 5.12
CA THR A 198 -18.80 15.61 6.30
C THR A 198 -18.40 14.32 7.00
N GLY A 199 -17.68 13.42 6.30
CA GLY A 199 -17.34 12.08 6.75
C GLY A 199 -18.41 11.03 6.47
N GLU A 200 -19.54 11.42 5.84
CA GLU A 200 -20.59 10.50 5.47
C GLU A 200 -20.08 9.39 4.54
N GLY A 201 -20.45 8.13 4.80
CA GLY A 201 -20.06 6.96 4.03
C GLY A 201 -18.62 6.47 4.21
N VAL A 202 -17.72 7.24 4.87
CA VAL A 202 -16.30 6.91 4.97
C VAL A 202 -16.05 5.65 5.79
N HIS A 203 -16.82 5.39 6.84
CA HIS A 203 -16.69 4.15 7.61
C HIS A 203 -17.00 2.93 6.74
N HIS A 204 -18.08 2.98 5.98
CA HIS A 204 -18.44 1.91 5.04
C HIS A 204 -17.37 1.74 3.94
N LEU A 205 -16.76 2.83 3.47
CA LEU A 205 -15.64 2.76 2.52
C LEU A 205 -14.46 1.98 3.10
N LEU A 206 -14.08 2.20 4.37
CA LEU A 206 -13.01 1.44 5.02
C LEU A 206 -13.32 -0.06 5.12
N GLU A 207 -14.58 -0.43 5.39
CA GLU A 207 -15.01 -1.83 5.37
C GLU A 207 -14.88 -2.43 3.96
N GLN A 208 -15.32 -1.70 2.93
CA GLN A 208 -15.23 -2.14 1.53
C GLN A 208 -13.78 -2.26 1.03
N ILE A 209 -12.87 -1.41 1.49
CA ILE A 209 -11.43 -1.55 1.22
C ILE A 209 -10.93 -2.90 1.74
N VAL A 210 -11.27 -3.27 2.98
CA VAL A 210 -10.85 -4.55 3.58
C VAL A 210 -11.48 -5.74 2.87
N GLU A 211 -12.76 -5.66 2.51
CA GLU A 211 -13.51 -6.78 1.94
C GLU A 211 -13.22 -7.01 0.44
N ARG A 212 -13.05 -5.94 -0.34
CA ARG A 212 -12.95 -6.01 -1.81
C ARG A 212 -11.53 -6.02 -2.34
N ILE A 213 -10.59 -5.27 -1.72
CA ILE A 213 -9.21 -5.26 -2.18
C ILE A 213 -8.53 -6.55 -1.73
N PRO A 214 -7.92 -7.33 -2.65
CA PRO A 214 -7.23 -8.55 -2.29
C PRO A 214 -5.98 -8.27 -1.44
N ALA A 215 -5.57 -9.26 -0.67
CA ALA A 215 -4.26 -9.23 -0.02
C ALA A 215 -3.14 -9.34 -1.06
N PRO A 216 -1.96 -8.74 -0.81
CA PRO A 216 -0.82 -8.90 -1.68
C PRO A 216 -0.42 -10.37 -1.82
N VAL A 217 0.04 -10.74 -3.00
CA VAL A 217 0.50 -12.10 -3.31
C VAL A 217 2.02 -12.10 -3.36
N GLY A 218 2.66 -13.09 -2.74
CA GLY A 218 4.11 -13.25 -2.74
C GLY A 218 4.56 -14.41 -1.87
N ASP A 219 5.83 -14.77 -1.97
CA ASP A 219 6.46 -15.84 -1.20
C ASP A 219 7.41 -15.23 -0.15
N PRO A 220 7.09 -15.30 1.16
CA PRO A 220 7.94 -14.76 2.22
C PRO A 220 9.27 -15.51 2.41
N ASP A 221 9.37 -16.74 1.94
CA ASP A 221 10.59 -17.58 2.03
C ASP A 221 11.49 -17.47 0.78
N ALA A 222 11.01 -16.82 -0.28
CA ALA A 222 11.77 -16.57 -1.50
C ALA A 222 12.89 -15.52 -1.28
N PRO A 223 13.86 -15.43 -2.20
CA PRO A 223 14.82 -14.33 -2.22
C PRO A 223 14.11 -12.96 -2.30
N LEU A 224 14.70 -11.96 -1.63
CA LEU A 224 14.16 -10.60 -1.63
C LEU A 224 13.95 -10.07 -3.04
N GLN A 225 12.75 -9.62 -3.31
CA GLN A 225 12.38 -8.75 -4.42
C GLN A 225 11.49 -7.63 -3.90
N ALA A 226 11.97 -6.38 -3.96
CA ALA A 226 11.20 -5.22 -3.58
C ALA A 226 11.19 -4.20 -4.72
N LEU A 227 10.00 -3.75 -5.11
CA LEU A 227 9.78 -2.77 -6.18
C LEU A 227 9.90 -1.36 -5.61
N ILE A 228 10.76 -0.53 -6.19
CA ILE A 228 10.86 0.90 -5.86
C ILE A 228 9.80 1.64 -6.65
N PHE A 229 8.85 2.27 -5.97
CA PHE A 229 7.82 3.06 -6.64
C PHE A 229 8.05 4.58 -6.54
N ASP A 230 8.86 5.04 -5.57
CA ASP A 230 9.25 6.46 -5.46
C ASP A 230 10.59 6.62 -4.71
N SER A 231 11.19 7.80 -4.81
CA SER A 231 12.39 8.14 -4.06
C SER A 231 12.49 9.65 -3.79
N VAL A 232 13.00 10.00 -2.61
CA VAL A 232 13.19 11.40 -2.19
C VAL A 232 14.64 11.63 -1.78
N TYR A 233 15.22 12.75 -2.22
CA TYR A 233 16.55 13.15 -1.79
C TYR A 233 16.49 13.92 -0.47
N ASN A 234 17.18 13.42 0.53
CA ASN A 234 17.37 14.09 1.82
C ASN A 234 18.84 14.52 1.94
N PRO A 235 19.12 15.83 2.13
CA PRO A 235 20.52 16.33 2.20
C PRO A 235 21.37 15.70 3.30
N PHE A 236 20.75 15.22 4.38
CA PHE A 236 21.45 14.65 5.53
C PHE A 236 21.58 13.13 5.48
N ARG A 237 20.59 12.43 4.90
CA ARG A 237 20.48 10.98 4.90
C ARG A 237 20.74 10.34 3.53
N GLY A 238 20.82 11.14 2.47
CA GLY A 238 20.93 10.68 1.10
C GLY A 238 19.56 10.35 0.50
N ILE A 239 19.51 9.41 -0.45
CA ILE A 239 18.27 8.98 -1.07
C ILE A 239 17.47 8.09 -0.11
N GLU A 240 16.23 8.44 0.08
CA GLU A 240 15.22 7.64 0.75
C GLU A 240 14.35 6.99 -0.33
N ALA A 241 14.47 5.67 -0.51
CA ALA A 241 13.70 4.93 -1.50
C ALA A 241 12.44 4.36 -0.86
N TYR A 242 11.29 4.54 -1.51
CA TYR A 242 10.02 3.97 -1.11
C TYR A 242 9.76 2.71 -1.93
N PHE A 243 9.45 1.61 -1.26
CA PHE A 243 9.34 0.32 -1.91
C PHE A 243 8.20 -0.53 -1.35
N LYS A 244 7.76 -1.49 -2.16
CA LYS A 244 6.89 -2.61 -1.77
C LYS A 244 7.69 -3.90 -1.84
N VAL A 245 7.65 -4.70 -0.79
CA VAL A 245 8.23 -6.06 -0.81
C VAL A 245 7.25 -7.00 -1.50
N VAL A 246 7.65 -7.55 -2.64
CA VAL A 246 6.86 -8.55 -3.39
C VAL A 246 7.19 -9.95 -2.89
N ASN A 247 8.46 -10.28 -2.73
CA ASN A 247 8.91 -11.56 -2.21
C ASN A 247 9.98 -11.39 -1.13
N GLY A 248 10.05 -12.33 -0.20
CA GLY A 248 11.05 -12.35 0.85
C GLY A 248 10.87 -11.27 1.89
N SER A 249 11.97 -10.74 2.40
CA SER A 249 12.01 -9.65 3.38
C SER A 249 13.32 -8.88 3.30
N ILE A 250 13.31 -7.63 3.75
CA ILE A 250 14.49 -6.78 3.88
C ILE A 250 14.71 -6.42 5.34
N SER A 251 15.95 -6.53 5.82
CA SER A 251 16.32 -6.24 7.21
C SER A 251 17.28 -5.07 7.30
N LYS A 252 17.25 -4.36 8.43
CA LYS A 252 18.22 -3.32 8.75
C LYS A 252 19.64 -3.91 8.76
N ASN A 253 20.60 -3.18 8.20
CA ASN A 253 22.02 -3.54 8.03
C ASN A 253 22.26 -4.71 7.06
N GLU A 254 21.27 -5.16 6.32
CA GLU A 254 21.43 -6.14 5.25
C GLU A 254 22.15 -5.51 4.05
N LYS A 255 23.01 -6.30 3.37
CA LYS A 255 23.56 -5.89 2.08
C LYS A 255 22.55 -6.16 0.98
N ILE A 256 22.24 -5.14 0.21
CA ILE A 256 21.28 -5.15 -0.88
C ILE A 256 21.95 -4.80 -2.20
N LYS A 257 21.30 -5.17 -3.29
CA LYS A 257 21.70 -4.87 -4.65
C LYS A 257 20.52 -4.33 -5.45
N PHE A 258 20.76 -3.31 -6.25
CA PHE A 258 19.81 -2.77 -7.21
C PHE A 258 20.00 -3.44 -8.57
N PHE A 259 18.94 -3.99 -9.16
CA PHE A 259 19.05 -4.72 -10.41
C PHE A 259 19.48 -3.84 -11.58
N ALA A 260 18.87 -2.66 -11.76
CA ALA A 260 19.13 -1.79 -12.90
C ALA A 260 20.55 -1.23 -12.94
N THR A 261 21.13 -0.93 -11.78
CA THR A 261 22.49 -0.34 -11.69
C THR A 261 23.56 -1.37 -11.35
N GLY A 262 23.16 -2.54 -10.84
CA GLY A 262 24.07 -3.57 -10.36
C GLY A 262 24.87 -3.17 -9.11
N LYS A 263 24.59 -1.99 -8.54
CA LYS A 263 25.31 -1.45 -7.38
C LYS A 263 24.83 -2.07 -6.07
N GLU A 264 25.73 -2.11 -5.10
CA GLU A 264 25.55 -2.73 -3.79
C GLU A 264 25.64 -1.69 -2.69
N TYR A 265 24.69 -1.76 -1.73
CA TYR A 265 24.62 -0.84 -0.60
C TYR A 265 24.23 -1.58 0.68
N GLY A 266 24.44 -0.94 1.83
CA GLY A 266 23.84 -1.37 3.09
C GLY A 266 22.45 -0.78 3.26
N ALA A 267 21.52 -1.55 3.79
CA ALA A 267 20.21 -1.04 4.24
C ALA A 267 20.38 -0.42 5.64
N ASP A 268 20.95 0.78 5.73
CA ASP A 268 21.29 1.42 7.01
C ASP A 268 20.06 1.57 7.91
N GLU A 269 18.91 1.87 7.31
CA GLU A 269 17.63 1.92 7.98
C GLU A 269 16.52 1.45 7.04
N VAL A 270 15.60 0.67 7.59
CA VAL A 270 14.32 0.30 6.95
C VAL A 270 13.18 0.57 7.91
N GLY A 271 12.01 0.86 7.39
CA GLY A 271 10.84 1.12 8.23
C GLY A 271 9.57 1.32 7.43
N THR A 272 8.48 1.62 8.12
CA THR A 272 7.18 1.93 7.51
C THR A 272 6.89 3.42 7.61
N LEU A 273 6.02 3.87 6.72
CA LEU A 273 5.61 5.26 6.60
C LEU A 273 4.26 5.41 7.31
N LYS A 274 4.27 6.06 8.47
CA LYS A 274 3.07 6.68 9.05
C LYS A 274 3.15 8.18 8.72
N LEU A 275 2.58 9.05 9.52
CA LEU A 275 2.84 10.50 9.37
C LEU A 275 4.34 10.85 9.44
N LYS A 276 5.09 10.00 10.14
CA LYS A 276 6.54 10.05 10.23
C LYS A 276 7.09 8.67 9.91
N GLN A 277 8.34 8.64 9.49
CA GLN A 277 9.07 7.39 9.31
C GLN A 277 9.17 6.65 10.64
N VAL A 278 8.78 5.39 10.65
CA VAL A 278 8.85 4.51 11.82
C VAL A 278 9.85 3.39 11.52
N PRO A 279 11.08 3.48 12.07
CA PRO A 279 12.10 2.45 11.86
C PRO A 279 11.63 1.08 12.34
N LYS A 280 11.89 0.05 11.54
CA LYS A 280 11.63 -1.36 11.87
C LYS A 280 12.92 -2.17 11.72
N LYS A 281 12.94 -3.37 12.31
CA LYS A 281 14.06 -4.31 12.13
C LYS A 281 14.00 -4.99 10.78
N THR A 282 12.79 -5.31 10.33
CA THR A 282 12.53 -6.05 9.09
C THR A 282 11.21 -5.59 8.50
N ILE A 283 11.16 -5.49 7.17
CA ILE A 283 9.94 -5.29 6.38
C ILE A 283 9.71 -6.60 5.61
N GLY A 284 8.52 -7.15 5.73
CA GLY A 284 8.17 -8.45 5.17
C GLY A 284 7.44 -8.38 3.84
N CYS A 285 7.20 -9.53 3.24
CA CYS A 285 6.45 -9.71 2.01
C CYS A 285 5.06 -9.06 2.11
N GLY A 286 4.66 -8.31 1.08
CA GLY A 286 3.41 -7.56 1.01
C GLY A 286 3.44 -6.17 1.65
N ASP A 287 4.41 -5.88 2.52
CA ASP A 287 4.53 -4.58 3.20
C ASP A 287 5.09 -3.48 2.27
N VAL A 288 4.64 -2.26 2.53
CA VAL A 288 5.19 -1.02 1.97
C VAL A 288 6.08 -0.35 2.99
N GLY A 289 7.25 0.11 2.56
CA GLY A 289 8.22 0.70 3.46
C GLY A 289 9.18 1.68 2.79
N TYR A 290 10.11 2.19 3.58
CA TYR A 290 11.21 3.02 3.12
C TYR A 290 12.56 2.41 3.45
N LEU A 291 13.56 2.78 2.66
CA LEU A 291 14.96 2.40 2.78
C LEU A 291 15.83 3.65 2.79
N VAL A 292 16.76 3.71 3.73
CA VAL A 292 17.88 4.65 3.73
C VAL A 292 19.18 3.86 3.60
N SER A 293 20.00 4.23 2.63
CA SER A 293 21.24 3.51 2.30
C SER A 293 22.44 4.45 2.07
N GLY A 294 22.32 5.72 2.50
CA GLY A 294 23.39 6.71 2.37
C GLY A 294 23.77 7.08 0.93
N ILE A 295 23.00 6.68 -0.07
CA ILE A 295 23.23 7.00 -1.48
C ILE A 295 23.01 8.49 -1.70
N LYS A 296 24.00 9.16 -2.33
CA LYS A 296 23.97 10.60 -2.57
C LYS A 296 23.62 10.96 -4.02
N ASP A 297 23.82 10.06 -4.95
CA ASP A 297 23.54 10.28 -6.37
C ASP A 297 22.17 9.68 -6.74
N ALA A 298 21.21 10.55 -7.07
CA ALA A 298 19.86 10.14 -7.45
C ALA A 298 19.81 9.20 -8.67
N ARG A 299 20.84 9.23 -9.52
CA ARG A 299 20.92 8.34 -10.70
C ARG A 299 21.16 6.87 -10.34
N GLU A 300 21.53 6.59 -9.09
CA GLU A 300 21.82 5.25 -8.61
C GLU A 300 20.57 4.52 -8.08
N VAL A 301 19.50 5.26 -7.79
CA VAL A 301 18.20 4.73 -7.38
C VAL A 301 17.17 5.12 -8.44
N LYS A 302 16.77 4.14 -9.24
CA LYS A 302 15.77 4.35 -10.28
C LYS A 302 14.40 3.91 -9.78
N VAL A 303 13.41 4.75 -9.95
CA VAL A 303 12.00 4.36 -9.74
C VAL A 303 11.64 3.26 -10.75
N GLY A 304 10.96 2.21 -10.29
CA GLY A 304 10.69 0.99 -11.05
C GLY A 304 11.80 -0.06 -11.01
N ASP A 305 12.93 0.21 -10.33
CA ASP A 305 13.97 -0.80 -10.12
C ASP A 305 13.59 -1.79 -9.02
N THR A 306 14.25 -2.93 -9.03
CA THR A 306 14.08 -4.00 -8.03
C THR A 306 15.27 -4.04 -7.08
N ILE A 307 14.98 -4.04 -5.78
CA ILE A 307 15.96 -4.32 -4.73
C ILE A 307 15.98 -5.82 -4.46
N THR A 308 17.17 -6.40 -4.36
CA THR A 308 17.38 -7.79 -3.94
C THR A 308 18.45 -7.92 -2.88
N SER A 309 18.49 -9.06 -2.18
CA SER A 309 19.57 -9.36 -1.24
C SER A 309 20.89 -9.60 -1.99
N PHE A 310 22.00 -9.09 -1.45
CA PHE A 310 23.33 -9.37 -2.01
C PHE A 310 23.73 -10.83 -1.80
N GLU A 311 23.42 -11.41 -0.65
CA GLU A 311 23.82 -12.78 -0.30
C GLU A 311 23.01 -13.84 -1.06
N LYS A 312 21.72 -13.56 -1.28
CA LYS A 312 20.79 -14.46 -1.97
C LYS A 312 20.00 -13.66 -3.00
N PRO A 313 20.60 -13.30 -4.13
CA PRO A 313 19.91 -12.51 -5.14
C PRO A 313 18.78 -13.31 -5.77
N ALA A 314 17.69 -12.62 -6.10
CA ALA A 314 16.60 -13.17 -6.89
C ALA A 314 17.07 -13.46 -8.33
N ALA A 315 16.36 -14.32 -9.03
CA ALA A 315 16.71 -14.74 -10.39
C ALA A 315 16.58 -13.61 -11.44
N GLY A 316 15.72 -12.62 -11.19
CA GLY A 316 15.49 -11.48 -12.08
C GLY A 316 14.79 -10.33 -11.37
N PRO A 317 14.68 -9.18 -12.04
CA PRO A 317 13.89 -8.05 -11.54
C PRO A 317 12.40 -8.38 -11.59
N ILE A 318 11.60 -7.59 -10.87
CA ILE A 318 10.14 -7.56 -11.01
C ILE A 318 9.83 -6.91 -12.37
N GLU A 319 8.93 -7.54 -13.14
CA GLU A 319 8.37 -6.91 -14.34
C GLU A 319 7.45 -5.76 -13.90
N GLY A 320 7.78 -4.54 -14.34
CA GLY A 320 7.05 -3.34 -13.97
C GLY A 320 6.98 -2.32 -15.09
#